data_8599b5e376cc09d0f18091f714503b9b
#
_entry.id   8599b5e376cc09d0f18091f714503b9b
#
_cell.length_a   1.000
_cell.length_b   1.000
_cell.length_c   1.000
_cell.angle_alpha   90.00
_cell.angle_beta   90.00
_cell.angle_gamma   90.00
#
_symmetry.space_group_name_H-M   'P 1'
#
loop_
_entity.id
_entity.type
_entity.pdbx_description
1 polymer ?
#
loop_
_entity_poly.entity_id
_entity_poly.type
_entity_poly.pdbx_seq_one_letter_code
_entity_poly.pdbx_strand_id
1 'polypeptide(L)'
;MMVAAGTGPTNALLPDGTKTSAKEIKKLLGYPQLLAWQNEQKELLEWVEYKRKHSECPCKLIVDSSAYSAWTRGLEVNLDEYIEFINKIEDVVYWFAELDKIPGKFGEIHTPEELAEAPEFSWRNYLYMIEHVKCPKKILPIFHQGEDFKYLR
;
A
#
# COMPACT_ATOMS: atom_id res chain seq x y z
N MET A 1 13.29 4.81 8.15
CA MET A 1 13.22 5.59 6.92
C MET A 1 12.57 4.71 5.86
N MET A 2 11.35 5.03 5.43
CA MET A 2 10.68 4.32 4.34
C MET A 2 11.16 4.92 3.03
N VAL A 3 11.69 4.09 2.14
CA VAL A 3 12.02 4.53 0.78
C VAL A 3 10.86 4.16 -0.10
N ALA A 4 10.11 5.17 -0.56
CA ALA A 4 9.10 4.97 -1.59
C ALA A 4 9.75 4.34 -2.83
N ALA A 5 9.05 3.41 -3.47
CA ALA A 5 9.49 2.77 -4.69
C ALA A 5 9.51 3.81 -5.82
N GLY A 6 10.61 4.52 -5.96
CA GLY A 6 10.89 5.29 -7.16
C GLY A 6 11.48 4.35 -8.22
N THR A 7 11.17 4.62 -9.49
CA THR A 7 11.82 4.01 -10.66
C THR A 7 13.31 4.40 -10.67
N GLY A 8 14.09 3.77 -9.81
CA GLY A 8 15.55 3.90 -9.80
C GLY A 8 16.17 3.22 -11.03
N PRO A 9 17.43 3.50 -11.32
CA PRO A 9 18.11 2.91 -12.47
C PRO A 9 18.01 1.39 -12.42
N THR A 10 17.64 0.80 -13.54
CA THR A 10 17.41 -0.65 -13.68
C THR A 10 18.67 -1.48 -13.47
N ASN A 11 19.86 -0.85 -13.50
CA ASN A 11 21.14 -1.50 -13.32
C ASN A 11 22.02 -0.73 -12.32
N ALA A 12 22.58 -1.43 -11.37
CA ALA A 12 23.57 -0.93 -10.45
C ALA A 12 24.86 -1.77 -10.55
N LEU A 13 26.00 -1.19 -10.20
CA LEU A 13 27.28 -1.90 -10.09
C LEU A 13 27.54 -2.17 -8.61
N LEU A 14 27.81 -3.42 -8.27
CA LEU A 14 28.34 -3.79 -6.97
C LEU A 14 29.82 -3.42 -6.86
N PRO A 15 30.40 -3.33 -5.63
CA PRO A 15 31.81 -2.99 -5.45
C PRO A 15 32.79 -3.93 -6.18
N ASP A 16 32.38 -5.15 -6.47
CA ASP A 16 33.15 -6.15 -7.22
C ASP A 16 33.03 -6.00 -8.75
N GLY A 17 32.31 -4.98 -9.22
CA GLY A 17 32.02 -4.74 -10.64
C GLY A 17 30.88 -5.54 -11.24
N THR A 18 30.20 -6.38 -10.46
CA THR A 18 29.05 -7.16 -10.92
C THR A 18 27.86 -6.24 -11.20
N LYS A 19 27.25 -6.38 -12.38
CA LYS A 19 25.99 -5.68 -12.71
C LYS A 19 24.84 -6.37 -12.02
N THR A 20 24.03 -5.60 -11.29
CA THR A 20 22.83 -6.08 -10.63
C THR A 20 21.70 -5.06 -10.79
N SER A 21 20.46 -5.51 -10.62
CA SER A 21 19.31 -4.60 -10.65
C SER A 21 19.12 -3.93 -9.29
N ALA A 22 18.51 -2.73 -9.27
CA ALA A 22 18.09 -2.08 -8.04
C ALA A 22 17.18 -2.99 -7.20
N LYS A 23 16.36 -3.83 -7.86
CA LYS A 23 15.50 -4.81 -7.20
C LYS A 23 16.29 -5.88 -6.44
N GLU A 24 17.38 -6.41 -7.02
CA GLU A 24 18.23 -7.39 -6.34
C GLU A 24 18.96 -6.75 -5.15
N ILE A 25 19.43 -5.51 -5.27
CA ILE A 25 20.02 -4.78 -4.15
C ILE A 25 19.00 -4.60 -3.02
N LYS A 26 17.77 -4.22 -3.34
CA LYS A 26 16.69 -4.06 -2.34
C LYS A 26 16.41 -5.37 -1.60
N LYS A 27 16.42 -6.50 -2.31
CA LYS A 27 16.26 -7.84 -1.71
C LYS A 27 17.41 -8.15 -0.75
N LEU A 28 18.65 -7.96 -1.18
CA LEU A 28 19.85 -8.25 -0.39
C LEU A 28 19.94 -7.39 0.87
N LEU A 29 19.63 -6.10 0.76
CA LEU A 29 19.73 -5.15 1.86
C LEU A 29 18.48 -5.10 2.75
N GLY A 30 17.43 -5.81 2.40
CA GLY A 30 16.21 -5.87 3.20
C GLY A 30 15.44 -4.55 3.30
N TYR A 31 15.58 -3.66 2.32
CA TYR A 31 14.84 -2.41 2.32
C TYR A 31 13.32 -2.64 2.27
N PRO A 32 12.54 -1.93 3.10
CA PRO A 32 11.08 -1.98 3.02
C PRO A 32 10.59 -1.60 1.63
N GLN A 33 9.61 -2.35 1.11
CA GLN A 33 8.95 -2.07 -0.14
C GLN A 33 7.51 -1.63 0.13
N LEU A 34 7.13 -0.48 -0.40
CA LEU A 34 5.75 0.00 -0.48
C LEU A 34 5.32 -0.12 -1.93
N LEU A 35 4.33 -0.95 -2.21
CA LEU A 35 3.84 -1.24 -3.56
C LEU A 35 2.33 -1.06 -3.62
N ALA A 36 1.87 -0.36 -4.65
CA ALA A 36 0.46 -0.08 -4.87
C ALA A 36 -0.25 -1.30 -5.49
N TRP A 37 -1.34 -1.72 -4.85
CA TRP A 37 -2.08 -2.93 -5.24
C TRP A 37 -2.46 -2.97 -6.71
N GLN A 38 -3.10 -1.93 -7.25
CA GLN A 38 -3.56 -1.95 -8.65
C GLN A 38 -2.46 -1.59 -9.64
N ASN A 39 -1.62 -0.60 -9.31
CA ASN A 39 -0.68 -0.05 -10.28
C ASN A 39 0.59 -0.90 -10.41
N GLU A 40 0.98 -1.59 -9.34
CA GLU A 40 2.22 -2.36 -9.25
C GLU A 40 1.96 -3.83 -8.94
N GLN A 41 0.76 -4.34 -9.28
CA GLN A 41 0.32 -5.70 -8.94
C GLN A 41 1.31 -6.78 -9.40
N LYS A 42 1.87 -6.63 -10.60
CA LYS A 42 2.88 -7.58 -11.10
C LYS A 42 4.11 -7.62 -10.21
N GLU A 43 4.67 -6.46 -9.88
CA GLU A 43 5.85 -6.37 -9.01
C GLU A 43 5.53 -6.87 -7.59
N LEU A 44 4.35 -6.54 -7.08
CA LEU A 44 3.87 -6.99 -5.79
C LEU A 44 3.79 -8.52 -5.71
N LEU A 45 3.23 -9.18 -6.73
CA LEU A 45 3.17 -10.64 -6.80
C LEU A 45 4.56 -11.28 -6.92
N GLU A 46 5.48 -10.68 -7.66
CA GLU A 46 6.87 -11.14 -7.72
C GLU A 46 7.57 -11.05 -6.35
N TRP A 47 7.29 -10.01 -5.55
CA TRP A 47 7.79 -9.90 -4.19
C TRP A 47 7.16 -10.93 -3.25
N VAL A 48 5.87 -11.19 -3.38
CA VAL A 48 5.16 -12.24 -2.64
C VAL A 48 5.80 -13.62 -2.88
N GLU A 49 5.98 -13.98 -4.14
CA GLU A 49 6.64 -15.25 -4.50
C GLU A 49 8.08 -15.32 -3.99
N TYR A 50 8.83 -14.22 -4.11
CA TYR A 50 10.19 -14.15 -3.62
C TYR A 50 10.24 -14.39 -2.10
N LYS A 51 9.40 -13.70 -1.32
CA LYS A 51 9.35 -13.85 0.13
C LYS A 51 8.90 -15.24 0.58
N ARG A 52 8.01 -15.90 -0.16
CA ARG A 52 7.61 -17.29 0.12
C ARG A 52 8.75 -18.28 -0.09
N LYS A 53 9.60 -18.03 -1.11
CA LYS A 53 10.79 -18.83 -1.38
C LYS A 53 11.97 -18.53 -0.46
N HIS A 54 12.03 -17.32 0.08
CA HIS A 54 13.11 -16.80 0.88
C HIS A 54 12.56 -16.20 2.18
N SER A 55 12.10 -17.08 3.08
CA SER A 55 11.48 -16.67 4.35
C SER A 55 12.44 -15.90 5.27
N GLU A 56 13.75 -16.07 5.09
CA GLU A 56 14.81 -15.35 5.77
C GLU A 56 14.98 -13.89 5.29
N CYS A 57 14.38 -13.51 4.17
CA CYS A 57 14.49 -12.17 3.63
C CYS A 57 13.90 -11.13 4.61
N PRO A 58 14.73 -10.20 5.13
CA PRO A 58 14.29 -9.22 6.13
C PRO A 58 13.41 -8.11 5.56
N CYS A 59 13.24 -8.06 4.24
CA CYS A 59 12.45 -7.04 3.57
C CYS A 59 11.00 -7.03 4.08
N LYS A 60 10.53 -5.86 4.50
CA LYS A 60 9.14 -5.62 4.90
C LYS A 60 8.32 -5.21 3.68
N LEU A 61 7.36 -6.03 3.29
CA LEU A 61 6.44 -5.73 2.21
C LEU A 61 5.23 -4.99 2.77
N ILE A 62 4.99 -3.79 2.29
CA ILE A 62 3.85 -2.95 2.64
C ILE A 62 3.02 -2.77 1.37
N VAL A 63 1.72 -2.97 1.50
CA VAL A 63 0.78 -2.84 0.38
C VAL A 63 -0.01 -1.54 0.54
N ASP A 64 0.05 -0.69 -0.47
CA ASP A 64 -0.77 0.52 -0.60
C ASP A 64 -2.11 0.16 -1.26
N SER A 65 -3.21 0.77 -0.79
CA SER A 65 -4.57 0.51 -1.28
C SER A 65 -4.81 0.98 -2.71
N SER A 66 -3.96 1.84 -3.26
CA SER A 66 -4.12 2.55 -4.55
C SER A 66 -5.24 3.60 -4.56
N ALA A 67 -5.78 4.01 -3.40
CA ALA A 67 -6.86 5.00 -3.31
C ALA A 67 -6.52 6.30 -4.05
N TYR A 68 -5.33 6.88 -3.81
CA TYR A 68 -4.90 8.10 -4.47
C TYR A 68 -4.80 7.96 -5.99
N SER A 69 -4.22 6.86 -6.47
CA SER A 69 -4.07 6.60 -7.91
C SER A 69 -5.40 6.37 -8.60
N ALA A 70 -6.37 5.77 -7.94
CA ALA A 70 -7.72 5.59 -8.46
C ALA A 70 -8.44 6.95 -8.52
N TRP A 71 -8.39 7.71 -7.41
CA TRP A 71 -9.00 9.04 -7.32
C TRP A 71 -8.50 10.00 -8.40
N THR A 72 -7.17 10.07 -8.65
CA THR A 72 -6.61 10.94 -9.72
C THR A 72 -7.09 10.57 -11.12
N ARG A 73 -7.59 9.36 -11.33
CA ARG A 73 -8.13 8.86 -12.60
C ARG A 73 -9.66 8.84 -12.64
N GLY A 74 -10.32 9.31 -11.57
CA GLY A 74 -11.77 9.25 -11.45
C GLY A 74 -12.31 7.82 -11.34
N LEU A 75 -11.50 6.89 -10.82
CA LEU A 75 -11.85 5.49 -10.60
C LEU A 75 -12.10 5.24 -9.12
N GLU A 76 -12.80 4.16 -8.80
CA GLU A 76 -12.95 3.67 -7.45
C GLU A 76 -12.25 2.33 -7.27
N VAL A 77 -11.73 2.11 -6.07
CA VAL A 77 -11.16 0.83 -5.66
C VAL A 77 -12.28 -0.03 -5.08
N ASN A 78 -12.41 -1.27 -5.55
CA ASN A 78 -13.34 -2.22 -4.97
C ASN A 78 -12.75 -2.77 -3.65
N LEU A 79 -13.43 -2.51 -2.53
CA LEU A 79 -12.97 -2.88 -1.20
C LEU A 79 -12.92 -4.41 -1.02
N ASP A 80 -13.91 -5.14 -1.52
CA ASP A 80 -13.96 -6.60 -1.39
C ASP A 80 -12.83 -7.27 -2.19
N GLU A 81 -12.56 -6.81 -3.41
CA GLU A 81 -11.44 -7.30 -4.21
C GLU A 81 -10.09 -7.02 -3.54
N TYR A 82 -9.95 -5.85 -2.92
CA TYR A 82 -8.76 -5.51 -2.16
C TYR A 82 -8.58 -6.43 -0.95
N ILE A 83 -9.63 -6.66 -0.18
CA ILE A 83 -9.63 -7.58 0.98
C ILE A 83 -9.30 -9.01 0.54
N GLU A 84 -9.93 -9.50 -0.54
CA GLU A 84 -9.61 -10.82 -1.08
C GLU A 84 -8.13 -10.95 -1.48
N PHE A 85 -7.59 -9.91 -2.12
CA PHE A 85 -6.19 -9.88 -2.50
C PHE A 85 -5.29 -9.93 -1.27
N ILE A 86 -5.52 -9.07 -0.27
CA ILE A 86 -4.75 -9.07 0.99
C ILE A 86 -4.82 -10.43 1.67
N ASN A 87 -5.99 -11.05 1.73
CA ASN A 87 -6.19 -12.36 2.34
C ASN A 87 -5.43 -13.51 1.63
N LYS A 88 -5.08 -13.33 0.34
CA LYS A 88 -4.25 -14.27 -0.42
C LYS A 88 -2.76 -14.15 -0.15
N ILE A 89 -2.30 -12.98 0.33
CA ILE A 89 -0.88 -12.68 0.50
C ILE A 89 -0.49 -12.31 1.94
N GLU A 90 -1.42 -12.43 2.88
CA GLU A 90 -1.26 -11.97 4.26
C GLU A 90 -0.09 -12.63 4.99
N ASP A 91 0.30 -13.85 4.59
CA ASP A 91 1.42 -14.61 5.13
C ASP A 91 2.77 -13.89 4.99
N VAL A 92 2.96 -13.11 3.93
CA VAL A 92 4.23 -12.44 3.61
C VAL A 92 4.18 -10.91 3.74
N VAL A 93 2.99 -10.32 3.85
CA VAL A 93 2.83 -8.88 4.02
C VAL A 93 3.12 -8.48 5.45
N TYR A 94 3.87 -7.40 5.62
CA TYR A 94 4.16 -6.81 6.92
C TYR A 94 3.01 -5.90 7.38
N TRP A 95 2.61 -4.94 6.53
CA TRP A 95 1.45 -4.07 6.70
C TRP A 95 0.74 -3.85 5.37
N PHE A 96 -0.54 -3.47 5.43
CA PHE A 96 -1.30 -3.00 4.29
C PHE A 96 -2.17 -1.80 4.71
N ALA A 97 -2.21 -0.80 3.83
CA ALA A 97 -2.98 0.41 4.08
C ALA A 97 -4.47 0.10 4.10
N GLU A 98 -5.22 0.78 4.95
CA GLU A 98 -6.68 0.79 4.79
C GLU A 98 -7.05 1.41 3.44
N LEU A 99 -8.26 1.13 2.96
CA LEU A 99 -8.80 1.82 1.79
C LEU A 99 -9.50 3.10 2.26
N ASP A 100 -8.73 4.19 2.27
CA ASP A 100 -9.20 5.52 2.62
C ASP A 100 -10.01 6.17 1.49
N LYS A 101 -10.94 7.04 1.84
CA LYS A 101 -11.69 7.87 0.89
C LYS A 101 -11.02 9.24 0.80
N ILE A 102 -10.63 9.61 -0.41
CA ILE A 102 -10.14 10.96 -0.70
C ILE A 102 -11.35 11.80 -1.11
N PRO A 103 -11.53 13.02 -0.53
CA PRO A 103 -12.69 13.84 -0.81
C PRO A 103 -12.74 14.35 -2.25
N GLY A 104 -13.95 14.53 -2.77
CA GLY A 104 -14.22 15.19 -4.05
C GLY A 104 -13.56 14.53 -5.26
N LYS A 105 -13.30 15.34 -6.28
CA LYS A 105 -12.63 14.92 -7.52
C LYS A 105 -11.28 15.59 -7.69
N PHE A 106 -10.36 14.90 -8.32
CA PHE A 106 -9.02 15.42 -8.59
C PHE A 106 -9.09 16.70 -9.44
N GLY A 107 -8.41 17.76 -8.95
CA GLY A 107 -8.34 19.05 -9.64
C GLY A 107 -9.53 19.98 -9.37
N GLU A 108 -10.52 19.57 -8.59
CA GLU A 108 -11.66 20.39 -8.18
C GLU A 108 -11.45 20.93 -6.74
N ILE A 109 -12.13 22.04 -6.41
CA ILE A 109 -12.17 22.55 -5.03
C ILE A 109 -13.18 21.69 -4.26
N HIS A 110 -12.74 21.12 -3.14
CA HIS A 110 -13.60 20.27 -2.31
C HIS A 110 -14.61 21.11 -1.53
N THR A 111 -15.85 20.63 -1.48
CA THR A 111 -16.89 21.24 -0.66
C THR A 111 -16.72 20.87 0.82
N PRO A 112 -17.27 21.68 1.76
CA PRO A 112 -17.25 21.31 3.18
C PRO A 112 -17.92 19.97 3.47
N GLU A 113 -18.94 19.60 2.70
CA GLU A 113 -19.67 18.33 2.81
C GLU A 113 -18.77 17.15 2.42
N GLU A 114 -18.06 17.24 1.29
CA GLU A 114 -17.12 16.21 0.83
C GLU A 114 -15.98 16.01 1.84
N LEU A 115 -15.46 17.12 2.43
CA LEU A 115 -14.44 17.06 3.46
C LEU A 115 -14.93 16.42 4.76
N ALA A 116 -16.22 16.57 5.10
CA ALA A 116 -16.82 15.99 6.29
C ALA A 116 -17.15 14.48 6.09
N GLU A 117 -17.56 14.09 4.88
CA GLU A 117 -17.98 12.72 4.58
C GLU A 117 -16.79 11.75 4.39
N ALA A 118 -15.67 12.23 3.84
CA ALA A 118 -14.54 11.36 3.51
C ALA A 118 -13.97 10.60 4.74
N PRO A 119 -13.76 11.23 5.91
CA PRO A 119 -13.30 10.53 7.11
C PRO A 119 -14.27 9.47 7.61
N GLU A 120 -15.58 9.71 7.49
CA GLU A 120 -16.60 8.74 7.87
C GLU A 120 -16.60 7.53 6.95
N PHE A 121 -16.38 7.75 5.65
CA PHE A 121 -16.22 6.66 4.68
C PHE A 121 -14.98 5.82 4.97
N SER A 122 -13.84 6.47 5.19
CA SER A 122 -12.59 5.80 5.56
C SER A 122 -12.78 4.97 6.84
N TRP A 123 -13.46 5.53 7.84
CA TRP A 123 -13.79 4.82 9.08
C TRP A 123 -14.64 3.57 8.86
N ARG A 124 -15.68 3.65 8.02
CA ARG A 124 -16.51 2.48 7.67
C ARG A 124 -15.71 1.42 6.92
N ASN A 125 -14.86 1.82 5.96
CA ASN A 125 -13.99 0.90 5.27
C ASN A 125 -13.02 0.20 6.23
N TYR A 126 -12.42 0.95 7.15
CA TYR A 126 -11.54 0.40 8.17
C TYR A 126 -12.25 -0.64 9.04
N LEU A 127 -13.44 -0.34 9.55
CA LEU A 127 -14.22 -1.29 10.35
C LEU A 127 -14.58 -2.54 9.54
N TYR A 128 -15.01 -2.36 8.30
CA TYR A 128 -15.29 -3.47 7.40
C TYR A 128 -14.05 -4.33 7.16
N MET A 129 -12.89 -3.71 6.93
CA MET A 129 -11.63 -4.43 6.76
C MET A 129 -11.26 -5.22 8.02
N ILE A 130 -11.44 -4.67 9.22
CA ILE A 130 -11.17 -5.39 10.48
C ILE A 130 -11.98 -6.70 10.55
N GLU A 131 -13.21 -6.70 10.09
CA GLU A 131 -14.10 -7.87 10.14
C GLU A 131 -13.79 -8.91 9.07
N HIS A 132 -13.22 -8.51 7.92
CA HIS A 132 -13.11 -9.38 6.74
C HIS A 132 -11.68 -9.78 6.37
N VAL A 133 -10.66 -9.12 6.90
CA VAL A 133 -9.28 -9.54 6.71
C VAL A 133 -8.86 -10.58 7.74
N LYS A 134 -8.06 -11.56 7.32
CA LYS A 134 -7.53 -12.61 8.22
C LYS A 134 -6.62 -12.07 9.32
N CYS A 135 -5.93 -10.97 9.04
CA CYS A 135 -4.91 -10.38 9.93
C CYS A 135 -5.16 -8.88 10.17
N PRO A 136 -6.22 -8.49 10.93
CA PRO A 136 -6.56 -7.07 11.12
C PRO A 136 -5.45 -6.26 11.80
N LYS A 137 -4.58 -6.89 12.58
CA LYS A 137 -3.42 -6.22 13.21
C LYS A 137 -2.38 -5.69 12.21
N LYS A 138 -2.46 -6.09 10.95
CA LYS A 138 -1.58 -5.62 9.86
C LYS A 138 -2.18 -4.44 9.08
N ILE A 139 -3.41 -4.02 9.39
CA ILE A 139 -3.99 -2.83 8.80
C ILE A 139 -3.22 -1.60 9.28
N LEU A 140 -2.73 -0.81 8.34
CA LEU A 140 -2.15 0.50 8.60
C LEU A 140 -3.25 1.55 8.40
N PRO A 141 -3.79 2.12 9.47
CA PRO A 141 -4.83 3.13 9.36
C PRO A 141 -4.27 4.41 8.75
N ILE A 142 -5.08 5.07 7.94
CA ILE A 142 -4.75 6.33 7.28
C ILE A 142 -5.50 7.48 7.95
N PHE A 143 -4.80 8.54 8.25
CA PHE A 143 -5.36 9.76 8.83
C PHE A 143 -4.88 10.96 8.02
N HIS A 144 -5.81 11.78 7.52
CA HIS A 144 -5.47 12.95 6.71
C HIS A 144 -5.42 14.22 7.55
N GLN A 145 -4.56 15.15 7.12
CA GLN A 145 -4.47 16.47 7.75
C GLN A 145 -5.82 17.19 7.67
N GLY A 146 -6.30 17.65 8.83
CA GLY A 146 -7.57 18.38 8.93
C GLY A 146 -8.77 17.54 9.32
N GLU A 147 -8.62 16.21 9.40
CA GLU A 147 -9.66 15.36 9.96
C GLU A 147 -9.82 15.52 11.47
N ASP A 148 -11.02 15.24 11.98
CA ASP A 148 -11.29 15.21 13.42
C ASP A 148 -10.46 14.11 14.09
N PHE A 149 -9.79 14.43 15.20
CA PHE A 149 -8.99 13.48 15.98
C PHE A 149 -9.75 12.25 16.48
N LYS A 150 -11.08 12.28 16.50
CA LYS A 150 -11.88 11.08 16.78
C LYS A 150 -11.62 9.93 15.80
N TYR A 151 -11.13 10.24 14.58
CA TYR A 151 -10.76 9.25 13.57
C TYR A 151 -9.28 8.80 13.65
N LEU A 152 -8.47 9.40 14.52
CA LEU A 152 -7.09 8.97 14.75
C LEU A 152 -7.08 7.63 15.51
N ARG A 153 -6.47 6.60 14.91
CA ARG A 153 -6.46 5.21 15.39
C ARG A 153 -5.10 4.78 15.91
#